data_1f5990587c77524dda2cb85cac7d1f88
#
_entry.id   1f5990587c77524dda2cb85cac7d1f88
#
_cell.length_a   1.000
_cell.length_b   1.000
_cell.length_c   1.000
_cell.angle_alpha   90.00
_cell.angle_beta   90.00
_cell.angle_gamma   90.00
#
_symmetry.space_group_name_H-M   'P 1'
#
loop_
_entity.id
_entity.type
_entity.pdbx_description
1 polymer ?
#
loop_
_entity_poly.entity_id
_entity_poly.type
_entity_poly.pdbx_seq_one_letter_code
_entity_poly.pdbx_strand_id
1 'polypeptide(L)'
;MKRFWLVLLSLGLIVAFSASAMAVDVKFSGEYYAAGMYLDRTNVNKTSYTIPATLTTPAKLVDEGPSTAFYFQRLRLNTDFVVSPGLTLTARADVMERSWGANRTAPGTAPDTMSAGTRSENENIAFDLLYVTYVSPIGMFKAGYQIDDVWGLVFGNSSNPKGKIGYFLKTGGLTLGIQMGKDKELSRSVNNPNGDTDKDQSFYTAFGVYSWKTGEAGLLFKYIKNNQNRNAFGSLLGPLAQDAGFTWDGLVTTPYVKAKLGPVALEAQIYYLYGKMSWEGNTAGIPAPALAAAGLKSTQDVDLNQLTAYIDAVVDLGMFYVGGTLAYISGDDPDTLDEQEGGVLGGGLDWNPCLIMFNNDLTYWAGRQGGYNGSSNGGVMTNAYFG
;
A
#
# COMPACT_ATOMS: atom_id res chain seq x y z
N MET A 1 -13.84 9.04 -66.35
CA MET A 1 -14.85 8.92 -65.26
C MET A 1 -14.33 8.15 -64.03
N LYS A 2 -13.77 6.92 -64.18
CA LYS A 2 -13.33 6.13 -63.01
C LYS A 2 -12.25 6.80 -62.15
N ARG A 3 -11.33 7.54 -62.70
CA ARG A 3 -10.27 8.27 -61.95
C ARG A 3 -10.81 9.47 -61.19
N PHE A 4 -11.85 10.12 -61.69
CA PHE A 4 -12.51 11.26 -61.01
C PHE A 4 -13.24 10.78 -59.74
N TRP A 5 -13.92 9.66 -59.80
CA TRP A 5 -14.57 9.06 -58.62
C TRP A 5 -13.58 8.58 -57.58
N LEU A 6 -12.39 8.09 -57.99
CA LEU A 6 -11.31 7.70 -57.05
C LEU A 6 -10.74 8.94 -56.32
N VAL A 7 -10.56 10.06 -57.03
CA VAL A 7 -10.12 11.31 -56.40
C VAL A 7 -11.17 11.87 -55.46
N LEU A 8 -12.46 11.83 -55.83
CA LEU A 8 -13.55 12.23 -54.94
C LEU A 8 -13.69 11.34 -53.71
N LEU A 9 -13.50 10.04 -53.88
CA LEU A 9 -13.49 9.09 -52.77
C LEU A 9 -12.30 9.32 -51.82
N SER A 10 -11.12 9.55 -52.36
CA SER A 10 -9.94 9.84 -51.55
C SER A 10 -10.04 11.22 -50.84
N LEU A 11 -10.61 12.24 -51.47
CA LEU A 11 -10.90 13.51 -50.82
C LEU A 11 -11.96 13.36 -49.72
N GLY A 12 -13.01 12.57 -49.97
CA GLY A 12 -14.06 12.28 -49.02
C GLY A 12 -13.51 11.50 -47.80
N LEU A 13 -12.62 10.54 -48.03
CA LEU A 13 -11.89 9.84 -46.95
C LEU A 13 -10.99 10.79 -46.16
N ILE A 14 -10.22 11.66 -46.82
CA ILE A 14 -9.36 12.61 -46.14
C ILE A 14 -10.19 13.58 -45.30
N VAL A 15 -11.32 14.11 -45.85
CA VAL A 15 -12.26 14.96 -45.10
C VAL A 15 -12.94 14.20 -43.95
N ALA A 16 -13.31 12.93 -44.14
CA ALA A 16 -13.89 12.10 -43.09
C ALA A 16 -12.89 11.80 -41.95
N PHE A 17 -11.63 11.62 -42.29
CA PHE A 17 -10.56 11.43 -41.28
C PHE A 17 -10.00 12.75 -40.75
N SER A 18 -10.19 13.89 -41.42
CA SER A 18 -9.84 15.21 -40.91
C SER A 18 -10.95 15.87 -40.09
N ALA A 19 -12.18 15.31 -40.13
CA ALA A 19 -13.24 15.72 -39.25
C ALA A 19 -12.94 15.29 -37.81
N SER A 20 -12.40 16.23 -37.07
CA SER A 20 -12.12 16.14 -35.63
C SER A 20 -11.13 15.03 -35.21
N ALA A 21 -9.86 15.13 -35.59
CA ALA A 21 -8.85 14.84 -34.61
C ALA A 21 -9.06 15.88 -33.49
N MET A 22 -9.97 15.61 -32.54
CA MET A 22 -10.00 16.35 -31.29
C MET A 22 -8.61 16.12 -30.70
N ALA A 23 -7.79 17.17 -30.71
CA ALA A 23 -6.48 17.11 -30.14
C ALA A 23 -6.68 16.71 -28.67
N VAL A 24 -6.15 15.56 -28.30
CA VAL A 24 -6.15 15.09 -26.90
C VAL A 24 -5.38 16.17 -26.14
N ASP A 25 -6.03 16.85 -25.21
CA ASP A 25 -5.34 17.79 -24.33
C ASP A 25 -4.48 16.98 -23.36
N VAL A 26 -3.17 17.21 -23.40
CA VAL A 26 -2.21 16.49 -22.57
C VAL A 26 -1.65 17.44 -21.52
N LYS A 27 -1.93 17.14 -20.26
CA LYS A 27 -1.44 17.90 -19.12
C LYS A 27 -0.33 17.15 -18.43
N PHE A 28 0.82 17.80 -18.30
CA PHE A 28 1.95 17.27 -17.57
C PHE A 28 2.14 18.02 -16.26
N SER A 29 2.44 17.27 -15.22
CA SER A 29 2.99 17.79 -13.97
C SER A 29 4.05 16.84 -13.47
N GLY A 30 4.96 17.32 -12.63
CA GLY A 30 6.01 16.45 -12.13
C GLY A 30 6.74 17.06 -10.95
N GLU A 31 7.48 16.19 -10.28
CA GLU A 31 8.33 16.52 -9.16
C GLU A 31 9.69 15.86 -9.39
N TYR A 32 10.75 16.66 -9.31
CA TYR A 32 12.11 16.13 -9.24
C TYR A 32 12.71 16.46 -7.90
N TYR A 33 13.27 15.46 -7.24
CA TYR A 33 14.13 15.69 -6.11
C TYR A 33 15.44 14.92 -6.23
N ALA A 34 16.49 15.49 -5.67
CA ALA A 34 17.75 14.82 -5.38
C ALA A 34 18.17 15.21 -3.98
N ALA A 35 18.57 14.24 -3.18
CA ALA A 35 18.92 14.46 -1.79
C ALA A 35 20.17 13.65 -1.40
N GLY A 36 20.84 14.08 -0.35
CA GLY A 36 21.90 13.35 0.32
C GLY A 36 21.47 12.98 1.73
N MET A 37 21.86 11.79 2.15
CA MET A 37 21.61 11.29 3.49
C MET A 37 22.92 10.84 4.13
N TYR A 38 23.14 11.21 5.37
CA TYR A 38 24.17 10.67 6.23
C TYR A 38 23.51 10.09 7.46
N LEU A 39 23.78 8.83 7.74
CA LEU A 39 23.30 8.13 8.91
C LEU A 39 24.52 7.69 9.74
N ASP A 40 24.50 8.00 11.02
CA ASP A 40 25.48 7.55 11.96
C ASP A 40 24.88 6.48 12.87
N ARG A 41 25.60 5.39 13.08
CA ARG A 41 25.15 4.29 13.92
C ARG A 41 23.79 3.75 13.53
N THR A 42 23.76 3.04 12.42
CA THR A 42 22.51 2.54 11.80
C THR A 42 21.76 1.49 12.62
N ASN A 43 22.32 1.05 13.76
CA ASN A 43 21.68 0.20 14.76
C ASN A 43 21.51 0.94 16.08
N VAL A 44 20.42 0.68 16.77
CA VAL A 44 20.13 1.25 18.11
C VAL A 44 20.68 0.42 19.27
N ASN A 45 21.37 -0.67 18.97
CA ASN A 45 21.97 -1.53 19.99
C ASN A 45 23.15 -0.83 20.67
N LYS A 46 23.15 -0.83 22.00
CA LYS A 46 24.26 -0.31 22.80
C LYS A 46 25.37 -1.30 22.97
N THR A 47 25.11 -2.58 22.84
CA THR A 47 26.05 -3.69 23.00
C THR A 47 25.99 -4.60 21.78
N SER A 48 27.19 -4.98 21.30
CA SER A 48 27.29 -5.97 20.24
C SER A 48 26.86 -7.34 20.73
N TYR A 49 26.10 -8.06 19.92
CA TYR A 49 25.78 -9.47 20.13
C TYR A 49 25.87 -10.23 18.82
N THR A 50 26.12 -11.53 18.91
CA THR A 50 26.22 -12.38 17.72
C THR A 50 24.96 -13.23 17.61
N ILE A 51 24.27 -13.12 16.48
CA ILE A 51 23.25 -14.09 16.09
C ILE A 51 23.99 -15.35 15.64
N PRO A 52 23.78 -16.51 16.29
CA PRO A 52 24.44 -17.74 15.89
C PRO A 52 24.12 -18.13 14.46
N ALA A 53 25.06 -18.80 13.81
CA ALA A 53 24.82 -19.41 12.50
C ALA A 53 23.72 -20.47 12.59
N THR A 54 22.90 -20.54 11.53
CA THR A 54 21.96 -21.64 11.29
C THR A 54 22.47 -22.50 10.13
N LEU A 55 21.73 -23.56 9.78
CA LEU A 55 22.08 -24.41 8.61
C LEU A 55 22.07 -23.62 7.29
N THR A 56 21.34 -22.53 7.24
CA THR A 56 21.13 -21.74 6.01
C THR A 56 21.68 -20.31 6.07
N THR A 57 22.03 -19.83 7.26
CA THR A 57 22.52 -18.46 7.46
C THR A 57 23.80 -18.45 8.29
N PRO A 58 24.85 -17.71 7.86
CA PRO A 58 26.07 -17.55 8.66
C PRO A 58 25.79 -16.75 9.93
N ALA A 59 26.68 -16.91 10.91
CA ALA A 59 26.67 -16.08 12.12
C ALA A 59 26.79 -14.60 11.73
N LYS A 60 25.99 -13.74 12.38
CA LYS A 60 25.99 -12.30 12.13
C LYS A 60 26.25 -11.53 13.42
N LEU A 61 27.29 -10.70 13.40
CA LEU A 61 27.49 -9.72 14.45
C LEU A 61 26.50 -8.58 14.29
N VAL A 62 25.81 -8.24 15.36
CA VAL A 62 24.91 -7.09 15.45
C VAL A 62 25.50 -6.12 16.46
N ASP A 63 25.88 -4.96 16.02
CA ASP A 63 26.45 -3.88 16.83
C ASP A 63 25.70 -2.57 16.55
N GLU A 64 26.29 -1.44 16.95
CA GLU A 64 25.71 -0.11 16.69
C GLU A 64 25.61 0.24 15.19
N GLY A 65 26.18 -0.59 14.34
CA GLY A 65 26.20 -0.44 12.90
C GLY A 65 27.17 0.63 12.39
N PRO A 66 27.54 0.54 11.12
CA PRO A 66 28.39 1.53 10.48
C PRO A 66 27.65 2.84 10.21
N SER A 67 28.41 3.92 10.09
CA SER A 67 27.91 5.15 9.45
C SER A 67 27.85 4.96 7.95
N THR A 68 26.87 5.56 7.31
CA THR A 68 26.70 5.51 5.85
C THR A 68 26.29 6.87 5.30
N ALA A 69 26.72 7.16 4.07
CA ALA A 69 26.33 8.35 3.33
C ALA A 69 26.05 8.00 1.87
N PHE A 70 24.98 8.48 1.34
CA PHE A 70 24.62 8.27 -0.06
C PHE A 70 23.75 9.39 -0.59
N TYR A 71 23.67 9.47 -1.92
CA TYR A 71 22.77 10.38 -2.65
C TYR A 71 21.74 9.56 -3.39
N PHE A 72 20.54 10.15 -3.57
CA PHE A 72 19.46 9.51 -4.27
C PHE A 72 18.60 10.56 -5.00
N GLN A 73 17.84 10.12 -5.97
CA GLN A 73 17.00 10.99 -6.78
C GLN A 73 15.75 10.27 -7.26
N ARG A 74 14.74 11.04 -7.66
CA ARG A 74 13.57 10.60 -8.41
C ARG A 74 13.01 11.74 -9.23
N LEU A 75 12.62 11.46 -10.47
CA LEU A 75 11.70 12.30 -11.23
C LEU A 75 10.36 11.56 -11.33
N ARG A 76 9.32 12.13 -10.76
CA ARG A 76 7.95 11.65 -10.89
C ARG A 76 7.20 12.48 -11.91
N LEU A 77 6.61 11.83 -12.91
CA LEU A 77 5.82 12.48 -13.96
C LEU A 77 4.37 12.01 -13.86
N ASN A 78 3.46 12.98 -13.78
CA ASN A 78 2.03 12.74 -13.90
C ASN A 78 1.56 13.27 -15.24
N THR A 79 0.76 12.49 -15.96
CA THR A 79 0.24 12.84 -17.27
C THR A 79 -1.25 12.57 -17.31
N ASP A 80 -2.04 13.58 -17.64
CA ASP A 80 -3.48 13.44 -17.90
C ASP A 80 -3.74 13.64 -19.40
N PHE A 81 -4.24 12.62 -20.03
CA PHE A 81 -4.74 12.66 -21.41
C PHE A 81 -6.25 12.91 -21.36
N VAL A 82 -6.69 14.14 -21.61
CA VAL A 82 -8.11 14.49 -21.68
C VAL A 82 -8.62 14.11 -23.07
N VAL A 83 -9.23 12.92 -23.15
CA VAL A 83 -9.66 12.31 -24.42
C VAL A 83 -10.93 13.01 -24.95
N SER A 84 -11.85 13.36 -24.04
CA SER A 84 -13.07 14.10 -24.33
C SER A 84 -13.61 14.71 -23.02
N PRO A 85 -14.57 15.64 -23.08
CA PRO A 85 -15.21 16.13 -21.86
C PRO A 85 -15.70 14.98 -20.96
N GLY A 86 -15.20 14.95 -19.74
CA GLY A 86 -15.53 13.89 -18.76
C GLY A 86 -14.72 12.60 -18.90
N LEU A 87 -13.90 12.39 -19.93
CA LEU A 87 -13.08 11.19 -20.09
C LEU A 87 -11.59 11.53 -20.06
N THR A 88 -10.90 11.05 -19.04
CA THR A 88 -9.45 11.28 -18.84
C THR A 88 -8.73 9.96 -18.59
N LEU A 89 -7.58 9.75 -19.24
CA LEU A 89 -6.62 8.71 -18.90
C LEU A 89 -5.49 9.36 -18.10
N THR A 90 -5.26 8.88 -16.88
CA THR A 90 -4.17 9.35 -16.02
C THR A 90 -3.07 8.29 -15.97
N ALA A 91 -1.82 8.72 -16.15
CA ALA A 91 -0.63 7.90 -15.98
C ALA A 91 0.35 8.59 -15.03
N ARG A 92 1.05 7.82 -14.19
CA ARG A 92 2.17 8.30 -13.38
C ARG A 92 3.37 7.37 -13.58
N ALA A 93 4.53 7.97 -13.81
CA ALA A 93 5.77 7.25 -13.95
C ALA A 93 6.84 7.84 -13.02
N ASP A 94 7.55 6.97 -12.33
CA ASP A 94 8.77 7.30 -11.61
C ASP A 94 9.97 6.99 -12.50
N VAL A 95 10.82 8.00 -12.70
CA VAL A 95 11.97 7.94 -13.58
C VAL A 95 13.24 8.06 -12.76
N MET A 96 14.15 7.11 -12.90
CA MET A 96 15.44 7.10 -12.23
C MET A 96 15.33 7.25 -10.71
N GLU A 97 14.40 6.55 -10.09
CA GLU A 97 14.30 6.48 -8.62
C GLU A 97 15.40 5.56 -8.07
N ARG A 98 16.57 6.14 -7.84
CA ARG A 98 17.79 5.37 -7.56
C ARG A 98 18.76 6.10 -6.65
N SER A 99 19.55 5.31 -5.91
CA SER A 99 20.79 5.81 -5.29
C SER A 99 21.86 6.04 -6.36
N TRP A 100 22.67 7.08 -6.20
CA TRP A 100 23.75 7.38 -7.14
C TRP A 100 24.87 6.37 -7.02
N GLY A 101 25.45 5.96 -8.13
CA GLY A 101 26.51 4.96 -8.19
C GLY A 101 26.01 3.52 -8.04
N ALA A 102 24.71 3.30 -7.85
CA ALA A 102 24.17 1.95 -7.78
C ALA A 102 24.34 1.19 -9.11
N ASN A 103 24.69 -0.08 -9.03
CA ASN A 103 24.78 -0.94 -10.19
C ASN A 103 23.41 -1.05 -10.86
N ARG A 104 23.42 -1.10 -12.19
CA ARG A 104 22.22 -1.38 -12.97
C ARG A 104 22.15 -2.86 -13.29
N THR A 105 21.03 -3.47 -12.98
CA THR A 105 20.73 -4.83 -13.41
C THR A 105 20.13 -4.80 -14.82
N ALA A 106 20.33 -5.88 -15.58
CA ALA A 106 19.69 -6.00 -16.89
C ALA A 106 18.18 -6.19 -16.73
N PRO A 107 17.34 -5.66 -17.65
CA PRO A 107 15.91 -5.90 -17.64
C PRO A 107 15.57 -7.39 -17.60
N GLY A 108 14.55 -7.78 -16.83
CA GLY A 108 14.13 -9.17 -16.69
C GLY A 108 14.95 -10.02 -15.73
N THR A 109 15.98 -9.46 -15.08
CA THR A 109 16.71 -10.13 -13.99
C THR A 109 16.05 -9.85 -12.63
N ALA A 110 16.68 -10.32 -11.53
CA ALA A 110 16.18 -10.09 -10.18
C ALA A 110 15.98 -8.59 -9.90
N PRO A 111 15.00 -8.22 -9.06
CA PRO A 111 14.75 -6.83 -8.70
C PRO A 111 16.00 -6.10 -8.23
N ASP A 112 16.13 -4.85 -8.63
CA ASP A 112 17.23 -4.00 -8.24
C ASP A 112 17.05 -3.53 -6.78
N THR A 113 17.84 -4.10 -5.89
CA THR A 113 17.79 -3.76 -4.45
C THR A 113 18.32 -2.36 -4.14
N MET A 114 18.95 -1.68 -5.11
CA MET A 114 19.43 -0.31 -4.97
C MET A 114 18.44 0.72 -5.52
N SER A 115 17.30 0.28 -6.04
CA SER A 115 16.15 1.13 -6.32
C SER A 115 15.33 1.27 -5.04
N ALA A 116 15.08 2.50 -4.63
CA ALA A 116 14.23 2.79 -3.48
C ALA A 116 12.73 2.81 -3.83
N GLY A 117 12.38 2.57 -5.07
CA GLY A 117 10.99 2.44 -5.48
C GLY A 117 10.27 1.33 -4.72
N THR A 118 8.98 1.51 -4.47
CA THR A 118 8.15 0.58 -3.68
C THR A 118 8.13 -0.85 -4.19
N ARG A 119 8.71 -1.11 -5.36
CA ARG A 119 8.70 -2.40 -6.05
C ARG A 119 10.08 -2.96 -6.37
N SER A 120 11.15 -2.32 -5.92
CA SER A 120 12.54 -2.74 -6.22
C SER A 120 12.73 -3.00 -7.72
N GLU A 121 12.26 -2.10 -8.56
CA GLU A 121 12.28 -2.26 -10.00
C GLU A 121 13.71 -2.09 -10.54
N ASN A 122 14.08 -2.92 -11.48
CA ASN A 122 15.37 -2.86 -12.15
C ASN A 122 15.35 -1.99 -13.42
N GLU A 123 14.25 -1.32 -13.67
CA GLU A 123 14.05 -0.44 -14.81
C GLU A 123 14.19 1.02 -14.43
N ASN A 124 14.60 1.86 -15.39
CA ASN A 124 14.79 3.28 -15.15
C ASN A 124 13.48 4.08 -15.18
N ILE A 125 12.39 3.48 -15.65
CA ILE A 125 11.05 4.09 -15.72
C ILE A 125 10.06 3.04 -15.23
N ALA A 126 9.33 3.39 -14.18
CA ALA A 126 8.30 2.55 -13.58
C ALA A 126 6.96 3.26 -13.65
N PHE A 127 5.97 2.63 -14.29
CA PHE A 127 4.60 3.12 -14.23
C PHE A 127 3.90 2.51 -13.03
N ASP A 128 3.52 3.35 -12.08
CA ASP A 128 2.80 2.92 -10.89
C ASP A 128 1.30 3.25 -10.93
N LEU A 129 0.88 4.24 -11.71
CA LEU A 129 -0.52 4.53 -11.94
C LEU A 129 -0.86 4.51 -13.43
N LEU A 130 -1.98 3.87 -13.74
CA LEU A 130 -2.61 3.93 -15.05
C LEU A 130 -4.10 3.64 -14.91
N TYR A 131 -4.93 4.65 -15.07
CA TYR A 131 -6.37 4.49 -14.92
C TYR A 131 -7.18 5.49 -15.74
N VAL A 132 -8.40 5.09 -16.05
CA VAL A 132 -9.39 5.94 -16.71
C VAL A 132 -10.33 6.52 -15.67
N THR A 133 -10.65 7.81 -15.82
CA THR A 133 -11.72 8.50 -15.11
C THR A 133 -12.79 8.89 -16.11
N TYR A 134 -14.05 8.52 -15.82
CA TYR A 134 -15.22 8.95 -16.59
C TYR A 134 -16.21 9.66 -15.68
N VAL A 135 -16.43 10.94 -15.94
CA VAL A 135 -17.43 11.77 -15.24
C VAL A 135 -18.69 11.83 -16.08
N SER A 136 -19.77 11.35 -15.51
CA SER A 136 -21.09 11.31 -16.14
C SER A 136 -22.13 12.10 -15.31
N PRO A 137 -23.33 12.37 -15.85
CA PRO A 137 -24.40 13.01 -15.09
C PRO A 137 -24.84 12.23 -13.83
N ILE A 138 -24.61 10.93 -13.79
CA ILE A 138 -25.00 10.07 -12.67
C ILE A 138 -23.85 9.82 -11.66
N GLY A 139 -22.67 10.36 -11.91
CA GLY A 139 -21.50 10.19 -11.03
C GLY A 139 -20.20 9.94 -11.79
N MET A 140 -19.16 9.67 -11.06
CA MET A 140 -17.81 9.45 -11.58
C MET A 140 -17.42 7.98 -11.45
N PHE A 141 -16.89 7.42 -12.53
CA PHE A 141 -16.32 6.07 -12.60
C PHE A 141 -14.80 6.15 -12.73
N LYS A 142 -14.09 5.26 -12.06
CA LYS A 142 -12.65 5.09 -12.23
C LYS A 142 -12.30 3.61 -12.39
N ALA A 143 -11.36 3.28 -13.29
CA ALA A 143 -10.91 1.91 -13.50
C ALA A 143 -9.44 1.86 -13.88
N GLY A 144 -8.67 0.97 -13.26
CA GLY A 144 -7.25 0.74 -13.50
C GLY A 144 -6.42 0.80 -12.21
N TYR A 145 -5.10 0.92 -12.36
CA TYR A 145 -4.17 1.05 -11.25
C TYR A 145 -4.22 2.47 -10.67
N GLN A 146 -4.70 2.59 -9.45
CA GLN A 146 -4.96 3.85 -8.73
C GLN A 146 -4.38 3.78 -7.33
N ILE A 147 -4.12 4.91 -6.72
CA ILE A 147 -3.76 4.96 -5.29
C ILE A 147 -4.89 4.37 -4.46
N ASP A 148 -4.53 3.45 -3.58
CA ASP A 148 -5.34 2.89 -2.51
C ASP A 148 -4.66 3.05 -1.16
N ASP A 149 -5.27 2.54 -0.09
CA ASP A 149 -4.80 2.66 1.30
C ASP A 149 -4.58 4.13 1.73
N VAL A 150 -5.46 5.00 1.22
CA VAL A 150 -5.54 6.43 1.58
C VAL A 150 -6.96 6.72 2.04
N TRP A 151 -7.12 7.07 3.31
CA TRP A 151 -8.41 7.38 3.88
C TRP A 151 -8.29 8.34 5.06
N GLY A 152 -9.06 9.45 5.00
CA GLY A 152 -9.16 10.41 6.10
C GLY A 152 -7.85 11.12 6.41
N LEU A 153 -7.13 10.64 7.41
CA LEU A 153 -5.89 11.22 7.91
C LEU A 153 -4.65 10.51 7.37
N VAL A 154 -3.51 11.20 7.43
CA VAL A 154 -2.23 10.61 7.01
C VAL A 154 -1.81 9.40 7.87
N PHE A 155 -2.30 9.34 9.11
CA PHE A 155 -1.96 8.32 10.10
C PHE A 155 -2.08 6.87 9.59
N GLY A 156 -3.15 6.53 8.87
CA GLY A 156 -3.37 5.18 8.34
C GLY A 156 -3.01 5.01 6.87
N ASN A 157 -2.43 6.01 6.22
CA ASN A 157 -2.18 5.99 4.79
C ASN A 157 -0.87 5.29 4.43
N SER A 158 -0.87 4.65 3.26
CA SER A 158 0.32 4.04 2.65
C SER A 158 0.48 4.35 1.18
N SER A 159 -0.48 5.03 0.57
CA SER A 159 -0.45 5.47 -0.84
C SER A 159 -0.05 4.38 -1.84
N ASN A 160 -0.52 3.16 -1.63
CA ASN A 160 -0.17 2.01 -2.46
C ASN A 160 -0.97 1.98 -3.77
N PRO A 161 -0.32 1.83 -4.92
CA PRO A 161 -1.02 1.59 -6.19
C PRO A 161 -1.68 0.21 -6.21
N LYS A 162 -2.99 0.16 -6.54
CA LYS A 162 -3.77 -1.08 -6.68
C LYS A 162 -4.68 -1.04 -7.88
N GLY A 163 -4.89 -2.20 -8.50
CA GLY A 163 -5.89 -2.38 -9.54
C GLY A 163 -7.30 -2.38 -8.95
N LYS A 164 -8.13 -1.38 -9.32
CA LYS A 164 -9.49 -1.26 -8.80
C LYS A 164 -10.46 -0.56 -9.76
N ILE A 165 -11.73 -0.82 -9.53
CA ILE A 165 -12.86 -0.14 -10.16
C ILE A 165 -13.64 0.57 -9.06
N GLY A 166 -14.03 1.80 -9.30
CA GLY A 166 -14.80 2.58 -8.33
C GLY A 166 -15.89 3.42 -8.99
N TYR A 167 -16.97 3.63 -8.25
CA TYR A 167 -18.02 4.59 -8.54
C TYR A 167 -18.16 5.58 -7.39
N PHE A 168 -18.31 6.86 -7.72
CA PHE A 168 -18.36 7.96 -6.76
C PHE A 168 -19.51 8.89 -7.12
N LEU A 169 -20.32 9.21 -6.13
CA LEU A 169 -21.42 10.15 -6.23
C LEU A 169 -21.19 11.32 -5.29
N LYS A 170 -21.26 12.54 -5.81
CA LYS A 170 -21.17 13.76 -5.01
C LYS A 170 -22.47 14.54 -5.10
N THR A 171 -23.03 14.87 -3.95
CA THR A 171 -24.26 15.67 -3.85
C THR A 171 -24.14 16.63 -2.67
N GLY A 172 -24.12 17.95 -2.96
CA GLY A 172 -23.83 18.96 -1.93
C GLY A 172 -22.49 18.70 -1.24
N GLY A 173 -22.51 18.65 0.10
CA GLY A 173 -21.33 18.31 0.92
C GLY A 173 -21.04 16.82 1.06
N LEU A 174 -21.94 15.94 0.59
CA LEU A 174 -21.83 14.49 0.73
C LEU A 174 -21.16 13.87 -0.49
N THR A 175 -20.12 13.06 -0.24
CA THR A 175 -19.51 12.17 -1.24
C THR A 175 -19.71 10.74 -0.80
N LEU A 176 -20.27 9.90 -1.66
CA LEU A 176 -20.41 8.47 -1.47
C LEU A 176 -19.53 7.74 -2.48
N GLY A 177 -18.95 6.62 -2.08
CA GLY A 177 -18.14 5.80 -2.98
C GLY A 177 -18.28 4.31 -2.69
N ILE A 178 -18.23 3.53 -3.77
CA ILE A 178 -18.06 2.08 -3.72
C ILE A 178 -16.90 1.71 -4.62
N GLN A 179 -16.07 0.76 -4.18
CA GLN A 179 -14.91 0.31 -4.93
C GLN A 179 -14.73 -1.19 -4.74
N MET A 180 -14.14 -1.82 -5.74
CA MET A 180 -13.64 -3.19 -5.63
C MET A 180 -12.30 -3.28 -6.33
N GLY A 181 -11.41 -4.13 -5.81
CA GLY A 181 -10.08 -4.29 -6.38
C GLY A 181 -9.38 -5.55 -5.90
N LYS A 182 -8.16 -5.71 -6.41
CA LYS A 182 -7.28 -6.82 -6.06
C LYS A 182 -5.95 -6.30 -5.54
N ASP A 183 -5.49 -6.88 -4.43
CA ASP A 183 -4.13 -6.70 -3.92
C ASP A 183 -3.18 -7.74 -4.52
N LYS A 184 -3.65 -8.97 -4.70
CA LYS A 184 -2.88 -10.08 -5.27
C LYS A 184 -3.75 -10.91 -6.20
N GLU A 185 -3.17 -11.31 -7.32
CA GLU A 185 -3.71 -12.27 -8.29
C GLU A 185 -2.71 -13.42 -8.39
N LEU A 186 -2.96 -14.52 -7.72
CA LEU A 186 -2.03 -15.64 -7.61
C LEU A 186 -2.56 -16.94 -8.25
N SER A 187 -3.78 -16.93 -8.75
CA SER A 187 -4.46 -18.12 -9.24
C SER A 187 -5.16 -17.95 -10.58
N ARG A 188 -4.52 -17.25 -11.53
CA ARG A 188 -5.08 -17.11 -12.89
C ARG A 188 -5.40 -18.46 -13.49
N SER A 189 -6.65 -18.65 -13.87
CA SER A 189 -7.24 -19.94 -14.26
C SER A 189 -6.57 -20.64 -15.45
N VAL A 190 -5.91 -19.89 -16.34
CA VAL A 190 -5.39 -20.44 -17.61
C VAL A 190 -4.16 -21.31 -17.44
N ASN A 191 -3.40 -21.16 -16.37
CA ASN A 191 -2.13 -21.84 -16.14
C ASN A 191 -1.99 -22.44 -14.74
N ASN A 192 -3.10 -22.70 -14.05
CA ASN A 192 -3.06 -23.40 -12.78
C ASN A 192 -3.14 -24.91 -13.05
N PRO A 193 -1.99 -25.64 -13.09
CA PRO A 193 -1.96 -27.06 -13.45
C PRO A 193 -2.69 -27.94 -12.43
N ASN A 194 -3.00 -27.40 -11.24
CA ASN A 194 -3.62 -28.14 -10.16
C ASN A 194 -5.12 -27.88 -10.02
N GLY A 195 -5.71 -27.07 -10.90
CA GLY A 195 -7.15 -26.76 -10.83
C GLY A 195 -7.54 -26.06 -9.56
N ASP A 196 -6.57 -25.49 -8.83
CA ASP A 196 -6.75 -25.03 -7.49
C ASP A 196 -7.43 -23.68 -7.43
N THR A 197 -8.27 -23.66 -6.58
CA THR A 197 -8.91 -22.70 -5.73
C THR A 197 -8.22 -21.33 -5.71
N ASP A 198 -9.06 -20.36 -5.73
CA ASP A 198 -8.75 -18.96 -5.56
C ASP A 198 -7.71 -18.71 -4.44
N LYS A 199 -6.53 -18.19 -4.80
CA LYS A 199 -5.44 -17.74 -3.90
C LYS A 199 -5.29 -16.22 -3.91
N ASP A 200 -6.27 -15.51 -4.34
CA ASP A 200 -6.24 -14.07 -4.50
C ASP A 200 -6.44 -13.34 -3.18
N GLN A 201 -6.00 -12.10 -3.15
CA GLN A 201 -6.48 -11.13 -2.17
C GLN A 201 -7.29 -10.06 -2.87
N SER A 202 -8.57 -9.99 -2.50
CA SER A 202 -9.54 -9.04 -3.06
C SER A 202 -10.09 -8.14 -1.96
N PHE A 203 -10.54 -6.94 -2.33
CA PHE A 203 -11.19 -6.04 -1.39
C PHE A 203 -12.42 -5.36 -2.02
N TYR A 204 -13.36 -5.04 -1.14
CA TYR A 204 -14.59 -4.32 -1.46
C TYR A 204 -14.76 -3.19 -0.46
N THR A 205 -14.94 -1.97 -0.95
CA THR A 205 -15.01 -0.78 -0.11
C THR A 205 -16.30 -0.02 -0.36
N ALA A 206 -16.93 0.45 0.71
CA ALA A 206 -18.01 1.42 0.65
C ALA A 206 -17.69 2.54 1.64
N PHE A 207 -17.92 3.80 1.25
CA PHE A 207 -17.65 4.92 2.13
C PHE A 207 -18.56 6.11 1.87
N GLY A 208 -18.65 6.95 2.90
CA GLY A 208 -19.26 8.26 2.84
C GLY A 208 -18.39 9.31 3.51
N VAL A 209 -18.29 10.49 2.90
CA VAL A 209 -17.62 11.68 3.46
C VAL A 209 -18.59 12.84 3.39
N TYR A 210 -18.77 13.52 4.50
CA TYR A 210 -19.53 14.76 4.57
C TYR A 210 -18.59 15.91 4.89
N SER A 211 -18.54 16.90 4.00
CA SER A 211 -17.72 18.11 4.15
C SER A 211 -18.61 19.31 4.45
N TRP A 212 -18.20 20.11 5.42
CA TRP A 212 -18.84 21.38 5.79
C TRP A 212 -17.80 22.51 5.78
N LYS A 213 -18.21 23.72 6.08
CA LYS A 213 -17.35 24.93 5.94
C LYS A 213 -16.02 24.83 6.71
N THR A 214 -16.00 24.19 7.87
CA THR A 214 -14.84 24.16 8.78
C THR A 214 -14.32 22.76 9.03
N GLY A 215 -14.71 21.76 8.23
CA GLY A 215 -14.23 20.40 8.42
C GLY A 215 -14.88 19.38 7.53
N GLU A 216 -14.56 18.15 7.79
CA GLU A 216 -15.16 16.97 7.16
C GLU A 216 -15.14 15.78 8.13
N ALA A 217 -16.04 14.87 7.92
CA ALA A 217 -16.06 13.57 8.59
C ALA A 217 -16.40 12.49 7.59
N GLY A 218 -15.80 11.33 7.76
CA GLY A 218 -16.03 10.20 6.89
C GLY A 218 -16.10 8.88 7.64
N LEU A 219 -16.76 7.93 7.00
CA LEU A 219 -16.85 6.54 7.44
C LEU A 219 -16.58 5.63 6.26
N LEU A 220 -15.65 4.69 6.45
CA LEU A 220 -15.28 3.69 5.45
C LEU A 220 -15.50 2.30 6.04
N PHE A 221 -16.01 1.41 5.20
CA PHE A 221 -16.04 -0.02 5.39
C PHE A 221 -15.24 -0.69 4.26
N LYS A 222 -14.23 -1.48 4.60
CA LYS A 222 -13.45 -2.24 3.62
C LYS A 222 -13.45 -3.71 4.03
N TYR A 223 -14.17 -4.52 3.27
CA TYR A 223 -14.11 -5.98 3.41
C TYR A 223 -12.94 -6.51 2.61
N ILE A 224 -12.11 -7.31 3.24
CA ILE A 224 -10.93 -7.94 2.65
C ILE A 224 -11.13 -9.44 2.69
N LYS A 225 -10.94 -10.09 1.55
CA LYS A 225 -10.88 -11.54 1.42
C LYS A 225 -9.48 -11.94 1.01
N ASN A 226 -8.79 -12.69 1.87
CA ASN A 226 -7.40 -13.09 1.63
C ASN A 226 -7.25 -14.60 1.64
N ASN A 227 -7.00 -15.15 0.45
CA ASN A 227 -6.81 -16.57 0.20
C ASN A 227 -5.34 -16.91 -0.14
N GLN A 228 -4.39 -15.99 0.04
CA GLN A 228 -3.00 -16.19 -0.41
C GLN A 228 -2.34 -17.43 0.20
N ASN A 229 -2.68 -17.74 1.44
CA ASN A 229 -2.09 -18.84 2.18
C ASN A 229 -2.89 -20.16 2.10
N ARG A 230 -3.89 -20.23 1.22
CA ARG A 230 -4.57 -21.48 0.90
C ARG A 230 -3.57 -22.49 0.36
N ASN A 231 -3.55 -23.71 0.92
CA ASN A 231 -2.59 -24.77 0.60
C ASN A 231 -1.10 -24.36 0.75
N ALA A 232 -0.78 -23.41 1.61
CA ALA A 232 0.61 -22.94 1.76
C ALA A 232 1.52 -24.05 2.35
N PHE A 233 1.03 -24.79 3.32
CA PHE A 233 1.77 -25.89 3.95
C PHE A 233 1.73 -27.17 3.12
N GLY A 234 0.64 -27.46 2.43
CA GLY A 234 0.54 -28.57 1.49
C GLY A 234 1.55 -28.48 0.37
N SER A 235 1.84 -27.29 -0.13
CA SER A 235 2.87 -27.04 -1.12
C SER A 235 4.29 -27.29 -0.61
N LEU A 236 4.52 -27.13 0.70
CA LEU A 236 5.85 -27.28 1.33
C LEU A 236 6.08 -28.68 1.89
N LEU A 237 5.07 -29.26 2.51
CA LEU A 237 5.16 -30.50 3.29
C LEU A 237 4.56 -31.70 2.58
N GLY A 238 3.92 -31.51 1.43
CA GLY A 238 3.32 -32.56 0.61
C GLY A 238 2.31 -33.43 1.38
N PRO A 239 2.47 -34.79 1.35
CA PRO A 239 1.51 -35.69 1.98
C PRO A 239 1.34 -35.53 3.49
N LEU A 240 2.32 -34.91 4.16
CA LEU A 240 2.26 -34.68 5.62
C LEU A 240 1.24 -33.62 6.01
N ALA A 241 0.97 -32.67 5.13
CA ALA A 241 0.04 -31.57 5.36
C ALA A 241 -0.79 -31.28 4.09
N GLN A 242 -1.41 -32.33 3.53
CA GLN A 242 -2.13 -32.24 2.28
C GLN A 242 -3.21 -31.15 2.34
N ASP A 243 -3.16 -30.24 1.35
CA ASP A 243 -4.06 -29.11 1.19
C ASP A 243 -4.12 -28.17 2.40
N ALA A 244 -3.18 -28.31 3.35
CA ALA A 244 -3.15 -27.50 4.54
C ALA A 244 -2.73 -26.05 4.22
N GLY A 245 -3.51 -25.14 4.73
CA GLY A 245 -3.30 -23.71 4.63
C GLY A 245 -4.32 -22.94 5.44
N PHE A 246 -4.37 -21.64 5.22
CA PHE A 246 -5.38 -20.79 5.87
C PHE A 246 -5.80 -19.64 4.95
N THR A 247 -7.01 -19.19 5.20
CA THR A 247 -7.58 -17.98 4.58
C THR A 247 -8.00 -17.03 5.69
N TRP A 248 -8.14 -15.75 5.40
CA TRP A 248 -8.76 -14.84 6.33
C TRP A 248 -9.67 -13.84 5.63
N ASP A 249 -10.76 -13.54 6.29
CA ASP A 249 -11.72 -12.53 5.90
C ASP A 249 -11.80 -11.47 7.00
N GLY A 250 -11.80 -10.20 6.62
CA GLY A 250 -11.88 -9.12 7.59
C GLY A 250 -12.66 -7.92 7.09
N LEU A 251 -13.35 -7.26 8.00
CA LEU A 251 -14.02 -6.00 7.80
C LEU A 251 -13.27 -4.90 8.55
N VAL A 252 -12.68 -3.98 7.82
CA VAL A 252 -12.10 -2.75 8.37
C VAL A 252 -13.17 -1.67 8.41
N THR A 253 -13.37 -1.10 9.58
CA THR A 253 -14.25 0.06 9.78
C THR A 253 -13.40 1.25 10.22
N THR A 254 -13.48 2.36 9.48
CA THR A 254 -12.61 3.50 9.72
C THR A 254 -13.39 4.82 9.68
N PRO A 255 -13.91 5.29 10.82
CA PRO A 255 -14.37 6.66 10.96
C PRO A 255 -13.20 7.63 11.09
N TYR A 256 -13.36 8.84 10.55
CA TYR A 256 -12.46 9.97 10.82
C TYR A 256 -13.20 11.30 10.89
N VAL A 257 -12.56 12.28 11.48
CA VAL A 257 -12.98 13.68 11.49
C VAL A 257 -11.78 14.61 11.39
N LYS A 258 -11.94 15.68 10.61
CA LYS A 258 -11.07 16.86 10.57
C LYS A 258 -11.95 18.07 10.81
N ALA A 259 -11.66 18.88 11.81
CA ALA A 259 -12.49 20.04 12.11
C ALA A 259 -11.68 21.20 12.68
N LYS A 260 -12.03 22.42 12.30
CA LYS A 260 -11.57 23.64 12.94
C LYS A 260 -12.66 24.18 13.84
N LEU A 261 -12.40 24.14 15.14
CA LEU A 261 -13.31 24.55 16.22
C LEU A 261 -12.76 25.82 16.89
N GLY A 262 -13.09 26.99 16.34
CA GLY A 262 -12.46 28.25 16.75
C GLY A 262 -10.95 28.24 16.46
N PRO A 263 -10.08 28.42 17.47
CA PRO A 263 -8.64 28.38 17.31
C PRO A 263 -8.08 26.95 17.28
N VAL A 264 -8.88 25.91 17.52
CA VAL A 264 -8.45 24.53 17.63
C VAL A 264 -8.67 23.82 16.29
N ALA A 265 -7.59 23.27 15.70
CA ALA A 265 -7.66 22.26 14.65
C ALA A 265 -7.62 20.88 15.31
N LEU A 266 -8.59 20.05 14.99
CA LEU A 266 -8.75 18.69 15.51
C LEU A 266 -8.77 17.69 14.38
N GLU A 267 -7.99 16.63 14.52
CA GLU A 267 -8.02 15.44 13.66
C GLU A 267 -8.17 14.20 14.54
N ALA A 268 -9.05 13.29 14.17
CA ALA A 268 -9.17 12.00 14.86
C ALA A 268 -9.59 10.91 13.88
N GLN A 269 -9.06 9.69 14.08
CA GLN A 269 -9.33 8.52 13.24
C GLN A 269 -9.22 7.24 14.05
N ILE A 270 -10.08 6.28 13.71
CA ILE A 270 -10.04 4.94 14.27
C ILE A 270 -9.95 3.94 13.12
N TYR A 271 -9.14 2.91 13.30
CA TYR A 271 -9.14 1.68 12.51
C TYR A 271 -9.57 0.54 13.40
N TYR A 272 -10.61 -0.15 12.99
CA TYR A 272 -11.05 -1.36 13.66
C TYR A 272 -11.18 -2.47 12.63
N LEU A 273 -10.34 -3.49 12.76
CA LEU A 273 -10.41 -4.72 11.98
C LEU A 273 -11.09 -5.80 12.80
N TYR A 274 -12.16 -6.31 12.26
CA TYR A 274 -12.87 -7.48 12.76
C TYR A 274 -12.93 -8.54 11.69
N GLY A 275 -12.61 -9.79 12.02
CA GLY A 275 -12.57 -10.85 11.04
C GLY A 275 -12.21 -12.21 11.59
N LYS A 276 -11.92 -13.14 10.71
CA LYS A 276 -11.56 -14.50 11.08
C LYS A 276 -10.50 -15.05 10.13
N MET A 277 -9.52 -15.74 10.68
CA MET A 277 -8.60 -16.61 9.98
C MET A 277 -9.06 -18.05 10.17
N SER A 278 -9.26 -18.76 9.07
CA SER A 278 -9.75 -20.16 9.10
C SER A 278 -8.76 -21.09 8.44
N TRP A 279 -8.50 -22.22 9.09
CA TRP A 279 -7.64 -23.28 8.57
C TRP A 279 -8.39 -24.21 7.64
N GLU A 280 -7.69 -24.69 6.61
CA GLU A 280 -8.18 -25.63 5.61
C GLU A 280 -7.21 -26.82 5.49
N GLY A 281 -7.72 -27.98 5.04
CA GLY A 281 -6.92 -29.17 4.75
C GLY A 281 -6.45 -29.94 5.98
N ASN A 282 -5.45 -30.80 5.78
CA ASN A 282 -4.90 -31.65 6.85
C ASN A 282 -3.83 -30.92 7.65
N THR A 283 -4.19 -30.33 8.77
CA THR A 283 -3.29 -29.56 9.64
C THR A 283 -2.49 -30.42 10.63
N ALA A 284 -2.88 -31.68 10.86
CA ALA A 284 -2.27 -32.55 11.86
C ALA A 284 -0.79 -32.89 11.61
N GLY A 285 -0.35 -32.81 10.36
CA GLY A 285 1.03 -33.06 9.95
C GLY A 285 1.94 -31.84 9.95
N ILE A 286 1.45 -30.66 10.34
CA ILE A 286 2.26 -29.44 10.33
C ILE A 286 3.16 -29.40 11.58
N PRO A 287 4.50 -29.44 11.44
CA PRO A 287 5.38 -29.38 12.61
C PRO A 287 5.42 -27.98 13.21
N ALA A 288 5.52 -27.87 14.53
CA ALA A 288 5.59 -26.60 15.25
C ALA A 288 6.65 -25.60 14.71
N PRO A 289 7.85 -26.02 14.27
CA PRO A 289 8.80 -25.09 13.67
C PRO A 289 8.30 -24.45 12.36
N ALA A 290 7.47 -25.14 11.56
CA ALA A 290 6.89 -24.58 10.35
C ALA A 290 5.80 -23.54 10.66
N LEU A 291 5.01 -23.77 11.69
CA LEU A 291 4.05 -22.76 12.20
C LEU A 291 4.78 -21.53 12.70
N ALA A 292 5.80 -21.71 13.54
CA ALA A 292 6.59 -20.60 14.08
C ALA A 292 7.29 -19.79 12.96
N ALA A 293 7.81 -20.46 11.92
CA ALA A 293 8.41 -19.78 10.75
C ALA A 293 7.39 -18.94 9.96
N ALA A 294 6.11 -19.32 10.02
CA ALA A 294 5.01 -18.57 9.42
C ALA A 294 4.41 -17.50 10.38
N GLY A 295 4.96 -17.37 11.58
CA GLY A 295 4.44 -16.45 12.60
C GLY A 295 3.13 -16.91 13.25
N LEU A 296 2.85 -18.22 13.20
CA LEU A 296 1.60 -18.81 13.70
C LEU A 296 1.85 -19.58 14.99
N LYS A 297 0.91 -19.52 15.92
CA LYS A 297 1.01 -20.18 17.23
C LYS A 297 0.38 -21.58 17.21
N SER A 298 -0.68 -21.78 16.43
CA SER A 298 -1.45 -23.02 16.37
C SER A 298 -2.07 -23.24 15.00
N THR A 299 -2.81 -24.34 14.83
CA THR A 299 -3.65 -24.64 13.67
C THR A 299 -5.14 -24.48 13.99
N GLN A 300 -5.46 -23.72 15.01
CA GLN A 300 -6.84 -23.34 15.34
C GLN A 300 -7.25 -22.12 14.52
N ASP A 301 -8.54 -21.99 14.28
CA ASP A 301 -9.10 -20.77 13.73
C ASP A 301 -8.84 -19.61 14.71
N VAL A 302 -8.59 -18.43 14.17
CA VAL A 302 -8.23 -17.23 14.94
C VAL A 302 -9.21 -16.11 14.62
N ASP A 303 -9.82 -15.54 15.62
CA ASP A 303 -10.62 -14.34 15.48
C ASP A 303 -9.70 -13.10 15.45
N LEU A 304 -9.97 -12.20 14.53
CA LEU A 304 -9.23 -10.93 14.36
C LEU A 304 -10.01 -9.82 15.03
N ASN A 305 -9.38 -9.12 15.98
CA ASN A 305 -10.02 -8.07 16.77
C ASN A 305 -9.02 -6.96 17.07
N GLN A 306 -8.73 -6.12 16.08
CA GLN A 306 -7.61 -5.20 16.11
C GLN A 306 -8.08 -3.75 16.11
N LEU A 307 -7.60 -2.97 17.08
CA LEU A 307 -7.95 -1.57 17.26
C LEU A 307 -6.71 -0.67 17.13
N THR A 308 -6.85 0.37 16.32
CA THR A 308 -5.86 1.44 16.21
C THR A 308 -6.60 2.77 16.23
N ALA A 309 -6.11 3.75 16.99
CA ALA A 309 -6.74 5.06 17.14
C ALA A 309 -5.71 6.18 17.12
N TYR A 310 -6.13 7.33 16.63
CA TYR A 310 -5.31 8.52 16.48
C TYR A 310 -6.14 9.76 16.79
N ILE A 311 -5.53 10.69 17.50
CA ILE A 311 -6.06 12.03 17.71
C ILE A 311 -4.92 13.05 17.70
N ASP A 312 -5.11 14.13 17.00
CA ASP A 312 -4.23 15.28 16.95
C ASP A 312 -5.02 16.56 17.19
N ALA A 313 -4.50 17.43 18.04
CA ALA A 313 -5.12 18.70 18.33
C ALA A 313 -4.07 19.81 18.36
N VAL A 314 -4.29 20.86 17.57
CA VAL A 314 -3.41 22.02 17.49
C VAL A 314 -4.22 23.30 17.77
N VAL A 315 -3.73 24.11 18.67
CA VAL A 315 -4.32 25.43 19.02
C VAL A 315 -3.42 26.50 18.42
N ASP A 316 -3.99 27.33 17.56
CA ASP A 316 -3.32 28.49 17.00
C ASP A 316 -3.53 29.71 17.96
N LEU A 317 -2.43 30.22 18.48
CA LEU A 317 -2.39 31.38 19.41
C LEU A 317 -1.79 32.62 18.70
N GLY A 318 -1.73 32.63 17.39
CA GLY A 318 -1.25 33.71 16.54
C GLY A 318 0.26 33.70 16.33
N MET A 319 1.05 34.11 17.33
CA MET A 319 2.52 34.11 17.23
C MET A 319 3.15 32.71 17.40
N PHE A 320 2.43 31.79 18.01
CA PHE A 320 2.84 30.42 18.26
C PHE A 320 1.62 29.49 18.27
N TYR A 321 1.88 28.23 18.10
CA TYR A 321 0.87 27.19 18.22
C TYR A 321 1.31 26.17 19.27
N VAL A 322 0.32 25.52 19.89
CA VAL A 322 0.54 24.42 20.83
C VAL A 322 -0.33 23.27 20.39
N GLY A 323 0.24 22.08 20.31
CA GLY A 323 -0.50 20.90 19.91
C GLY A 323 0.04 19.64 20.56
N GLY A 324 -0.72 18.57 20.40
CA GLY A 324 -0.36 17.25 20.86
C GLY A 324 -1.03 16.17 20.04
N THR A 325 -0.30 15.09 19.84
CA THR A 325 -0.73 13.90 19.10
C THR A 325 -0.74 12.71 20.05
N LEU A 326 -1.81 11.92 20.03
CA LEU A 326 -1.90 10.63 20.69
C LEU A 326 -2.22 9.56 19.63
N ALA A 327 -1.42 8.51 19.60
CA ALA A 327 -1.67 7.32 18.79
C ALA A 327 -1.74 6.10 19.72
N TYR A 328 -2.70 5.24 19.47
CA TYR A 328 -2.91 3.98 20.19
C TYR A 328 -2.99 2.83 19.20
N ILE A 329 -2.34 1.74 19.51
CA ILE A 329 -2.40 0.48 18.78
C ILE A 329 -2.59 -0.60 19.83
N SER A 330 -3.62 -1.44 19.70
CA SER A 330 -3.82 -2.56 20.61
C SER A 330 -2.64 -3.51 20.57
N GLY A 331 -2.25 -4.04 21.73
CA GLY A 331 -1.32 -5.15 21.84
C GLY A 331 -1.99 -6.48 21.52
N ASP A 332 -1.19 -7.52 21.32
CA ASP A 332 -1.63 -8.90 21.17
C ASP A 332 -1.42 -9.63 22.52
N ASP A 333 -2.45 -10.28 23.04
CA ASP A 333 -2.30 -11.08 24.24
C ASP A 333 -1.57 -12.38 23.88
N PRO A 334 -0.36 -12.64 24.43
CA PRO A 334 0.40 -13.83 24.11
C PRO A 334 -0.25 -15.13 24.62
N ASP A 335 -1.16 -15.04 25.56
CA ASP A 335 -1.82 -16.18 26.18
C ASP A 335 -3.07 -16.63 25.41
N THR A 336 -3.61 -15.80 24.50
CA THR A 336 -4.69 -16.20 23.60
C THR A 336 -4.12 -16.85 22.33
N LEU A 337 -4.65 -18.03 21.98
CA LEU A 337 -4.24 -18.77 20.78
C LEU A 337 -5.26 -18.67 19.63
N ASP A 338 -6.47 -18.27 19.95
CA ASP A 338 -7.65 -18.20 19.10
C ASP A 338 -8.08 -16.75 18.78
N GLU A 339 -7.36 -15.76 19.32
CA GLU A 339 -7.56 -14.35 18.99
C GLU A 339 -6.26 -13.69 18.55
N GLN A 340 -6.35 -12.74 17.63
CA GLN A 340 -5.28 -11.83 17.24
C GLN A 340 -5.77 -10.40 17.40
N GLU A 341 -5.27 -9.75 18.45
CA GLU A 341 -5.71 -8.44 18.91
C GLU A 341 -4.71 -7.33 18.57
N GLY A 342 -3.49 -7.71 18.16
CA GLY A 342 -2.42 -6.76 17.81
C GLY A 342 -2.83 -5.85 16.67
N GLY A 343 -3.11 -4.60 16.97
CA GLY A 343 -3.51 -3.59 16.00
C GLY A 343 -2.43 -3.34 14.95
N VAL A 344 -2.87 -2.99 13.76
CA VAL A 344 -1.99 -2.57 12.68
C VAL A 344 -2.35 -1.15 12.24
N LEU A 345 -1.35 -0.41 11.84
CA LEU A 345 -1.57 0.85 11.16
C LEU A 345 -1.96 0.58 9.72
N GLY A 346 -3.09 0.12 9.35
CA GLY A 346 -3.65 -0.09 8.01
C GLY A 346 -2.76 0.19 6.78
N GLY A 347 -1.45 0.16 6.94
CA GLY A 347 -0.36 0.66 6.12
C GLY A 347 0.49 1.64 6.90
N GLY A 348 0.02 2.83 7.23
CA GLY A 348 0.71 3.82 8.06
C GLY A 348 2.09 4.27 7.57
N LEU A 349 2.43 3.98 6.33
CA LEU A 349 3.76 4.27 5.77
C LEU A 349 3.94 5.76 5.48
N ASP A 350 2.86 6.50 5.28
CA ASP A 350 2.90 7.94 5.01
C ASP A 350 2.97 8.77 6.31
N TRP A 351 2.77 8.13 7.47
CA TRP A 351 2.83 8.81 8.76
C TRP A 351 4.24 8.78 9.33
N ASN A 352 4.90 9.91 9.31
CA ASN A 352 6.27 10.11 9.77
C ASN A 352 6.30 11.14 10.93
N PRO A 353 5.94 10.76 12.15
CA PRO A 353 5.81 11.70 13.28
C PRO A 353 7.15 12.26 13.76
N CYS A 354 8.26 11.57 13.48
CA CYS A 354 9.59 11.98 13.89
C CYS A 354 10.57 11.92 12.73
N LEU A 355 11.61 12.74 12.77
CA LEU A 355 12.61 12.79 11.71
C LEU A 355 13.46 11.50 11.63
N ILE A 356 13.78 10.89 12.76
CA ILE A 356 14.67 9.73 12.84
C ILE A 356 13.89 8.47 13.25
N MET A 357 13.11 8.56 14.31
CA MET A 357 12.29 7.46 14.81
C MET A 357 10.94 7.48 14.10
N PHE A 358 10.41 6.30 13.76
CA PHE A 358 9.10 6.19 13.10
C PHE A 358 9.02 6.92 11.74
N ASN A 359 10.16 7.01 11.04
CA ASN A 359 10.22 7.62 9.72
C ASN A 359 10.37 6.54 8.66
N ASN A 360 9.29 6.27 7.94
CA ASN A 360 9.26 5.23 6.91
C ASN A 360 10.04 5.63 5.66
N ASP A 361 10.16 6.92 5.35
CA ASP A 361 10.96 7.40 4.22
C ASP A 361 12.43 7.04 4.36
N LEU A 362 12.95 7.07 5.59
CA LEU A 362 14.31 6.59 5.85
C LEU A 362 14.47 5.10 5.52
N THR A 363 13.44 4.31 5.77
CA THR A 363 13.46 2.87 5.51
C THR A 363 13.55 2.56 4.03
N TYR A 364 12.91 3.34 3.18
CA TYR A 364 12.99 3.18 1.72
C TYR A 364 14.40 3.36 1.20
N TRP A 365 15.10 4.38 1.66
CA TRP A 365 16.39 4.78 1.11
C TRP A 365 17.57 4.14 1.81
N ALA A 366 17.52 4.02 3.13
CA ALA A 366 18.62 3.48 3.94
C ALA A 366 18.50 1.99 4.24
N GLY A 367 17.37 1.38 3.86
CA GLY A 367 17.04 0.04 4.33
C GLY A 367 16.68 0.02 5.80
N ARG A 368 16.46 -1.19 6.32
CA ARG A 368 16.09 -1.38 7.71
C ARG A 368 17.26 -1.07 8.62
N GLN A 369 17.00 -0.24 9.60
CA GLN A 369 17.97 -0.02 10.65
C GLN A 369 17.93 -1.22 11.61
N GLY A 370 19.03 -1.95 11.66
CA GLY A 370 19.14 -3.16 12.47
C GLY A 370 18.92 -2.87 13.94
N GLY A 371 18.32 -3.81 14.65
CA GLY A 371 18.03 -3.71 16.08
C GLY A 371 16.85 -2.83 16.44
N TYR A 372 16.44 -1.98 15.57
CA TYR A 372 15.26 -1.17 15.75
C TYR A 372 13.98 -1.96 15.43
N ASN A 373 14.10 -2.87 14.53
CA ASN A 373 13.06 -3.78 14.11
C ASN A 373 13.27 -5.15 14.74
N GLY A 374 12.89 -5.37 15.94
CA GLY A 374 13.00 -6.67 16.61
C GLY A 374 12.41 -7.86 15.82
N SER A 375 11.81 -7.64 14.68
CA SER A 375 11.28 -8.69 13.82
C SER A 375 12.17 -8.93 12.61
N SER A 376 12.55 -10.17 12.41
CA SER A 376 13.26 -10.66 11.22
C SER A 376 12.46 -10.45 9.92
N ASN A 377 11.16 -10.18 10.01
CA ASN A 377 10.25 -10.02 8.88
C ASN A 377 10.08 -8.59 8.42
N GLY A 378 10.79 -7.65 9.05
CA GLY A 378 10.80 -6.26 8.64
C GLY A 378 9.47 -5.58 8.71
N GLY A 379 8.71 -5.94 9.69
CA GLY A 379 7.59 -5.13 10.08
C GLY A 379 8.08 -3.72 10.36
N VAL A 380 7.34 -2.76 9.90
CA VAL A 380 7.57 -1.36 10.21
C VAL A 380 7.36 -1.21 11.70
N MET A 381 8.40 -0.88 12.40
CA MET A 381 8.42 -0.88 13.85
C MET A 381 7.84 0.36 14.48
N THR A 382 7.33 1.27 13.67
CA THR A 382 6.52 2.36 14.17
C THR A 382 5.40 1.90 15.07
N ASN A 383 4.98 0.64 14.93
CA ASN A 383 3.79 0.12 15.58
C ASN A 383 4.07 -0.64 16.87
N ALA A 384 5.28 -1.17 17.05
CA ALA A 384 5.58 -2.06 18.16
C ALA A 384 6.03 -1.37 19.45
N TYR A 385 6.17 -0.04 19.42
CA TYR A 385 6.72 0.70 20.56
C TYR A 385 5.68 1.34 21.46
N PHE A 386 4.43 1.29 21.07
CA PHE A 386 3.33 1.92 21.79
C PHE A 386 2.32 0.92 22.34
N GLY A 387 2.61 -0.37 22.20
CA GLY A 387 1.78 -1.41 22.79
C GLY A 387 2.06 -1.62 24.27
#